data_21576fa389f0bb345a8175392cc941fa
#
_entry.id   21576fa389f0bb345a8175392cc941fa
#
_cell.length_a   1.000
_cell.length_b   1.000
_cell.length_c   1.000
_cell.angle_alpha   90.00
_cell.angle_beta   90.00
_cell.angle_gamma   90.00
#
_symmetry.space_group_name_H-M   'P 1'
#
loop_
_entity.id
_entity.type
_entity.pdbx_description
1 polymer ?
#
loop_
_entity_poly.entity_id
_entity_poly.type
_entity_poly.pdbx_seq_one_letter_code
_entity_poly.pdbx_strand_id
1 'polypeptide(L)'
;MNMTSEQVHWVFGAGLVLFSLAMLVHAERGIKSRWPEFLVAGALLVAGLALIFDPLLHGMAAPKDYAAETAQHIGLGLLLLAGSGAEFYRMAKRRRGLVWRLPICLILLAASAAFFTHAQHGADVPMLVLVAQHRFIGATLLVMAIGGLLSSDKREGAPGPAPGLLTLLLGLELLLYTEGRSLLGTPHGGHAAMAEPTSPAAEHR
;
A
#
# COMPACT_ATOMS: atom_id res chain seq x y z
N MET A 1 0.64 -21.59 4.22
CA MET A 1 -0.48 -20.75 4.68
C MET A 1 -0.64 -19.69 3.61
N ASN A 2 -1.69 -19.76 2.78
CA ASN A 2 -1.89 -18.77 1.72
C ASN A 2 -2.73 -17.63 2.31
N MET A 3 -2.16 -16.43 2.37
CA MET A 3 -2.89 -15.24 2.76
C MET A 3 -3.72 -14.74 1.57
N THR A 4 -4.89 -14.18 1.84
CA THR A 4 -5.64 -13.45 0.81
C THR A 4 -5.04 -12.07 0.61
N SER A 5 -5.28 -11.44 -0.55
CA SER A 5 -4.85 -10.06 -0.81
C SER A 5 -5.34 -9.09 0.28
N GLU A 6 -6.60 -9.20 0.70
CA GLU A 6 -7.13 -8.40 1.81
C GLU A 6 -6.32 -8.58 3.10
N GLN A 7 -5.97 -9.83 3.46
CA GLN A 7 -5.19 -10.10 4.68
C GLN A 7 -3.80 -9.49 4.62
N VAL A 8 -3.16 -9.49 3.44
CA VAL A 8 -1.88 -8.83 3.22
C VAL A 8 -2.02 -7.34 3.46
N HIS A 9 -3.00 -6.68 2.86
CA HIS A 9 -3.26 -5.25 3.07
C HIS A 9 -3.54 -4.91 4.54
N TRP A 10 -4.31 -5.72 5.26
CA TRP A 10 -4.61 -5.51 6.68
C TRP A 10 -3.36 -5.64 7.56
N VAL A 11 -2.49 -6.61 7.31
CA VAL A 11 -1.23 -6.75 8.05
C VAL A 11 -0.34 -5.52 7.85
N PHE A 12 -0.25 -5.03 6.60
CA PHE A 12 0.49 -3.81 6.32
C PHE A 12 -0.15 -2.58 6.93
N GLY A 13 -1.46 -2.44 6.80
CA GLY A 13 -2.21 -1.38 7.41
C GLY A 13 -1.98 -1.30 8.91
N ALA A 14 -2.07 -2.44 9.61
CA ALA A 14 -1.78 -2.52 11.04
C ALA A 14 -0.34 -2.09 11.37
N GLY A 15 0.63 -2.54 10.58
CA GLY A 15 2.03 -2.13 10.72
C GLY A 15 2.21 -0.62 10.57
N LEU A 16 1.63 -0.02 9.53
CA LEU A 16 1.70 1.42 9.31
C LEU A 16 1.00 2.23 10.40
N VAL A 17 -0.14 1.75 10.93
CA VAL A 17 -0.81 2.37 12.09
C VAL A 17 0.11 2.39 13.31
N LEU A 18 0.74 1.27 13.63
CA LEU A 18 1.68 1.20 14.75
C LEU A 18 2.89 2.14 14.56
N PHE A 19 3.48 2.17 13.35
CA PHE A 19 4.56 3.10 13.02
C PHE A 19 4.12 4.56 13.14
N SER A 20 2.95 4.90 12.65
CA SER A 20 2.43 6.27 12.71
C SER A 20 2.17 6.72 14.14
N LEU A 21 1.59 5.86 14.99
CA LEU A 21 1.38 6.15 16.40
C LEU A 21 2.71 6.40 17.11
N ALA A 22 3.73 5.59 16.84
CA ALA A 22 5.06 5.83 17.38
C ALA A 22 5.66 7.17 16.94
N MET A 23 5.46 7.57 15.67
CA MET A 23 5.89 8.87 15.15
C MET A 23 5.15 10.03 15.82
N LEU A 24 3.83 9.91 16.00
CA LEU A 24 2.99 10.94 16.62
C LEU A 24 3.34 11.14 18.09
N VAL A 25 3.46 10.05 18.86
CA VAL A 25 3.88 10.09 20.26
C VAL A 25 5.27 10.73 20.41
N HIS A 26 6.19 10.41 19.48
CA HIS A 26 7.51 11.03 19.49
C HIS A 26 7.46 12.51 19.19
N ALA A 27 6.69 12.94 18.21
CA ALA A 27 6.52 14.33 17.83
C ALA A 27 5.90 15.16 18.97
N GLU A 28 4.90 14.61 19.67
CA GLU A 28 4.21 15.25 20.77
C GLU A 28 5.08 15.38 22.02
N ARG A 29 5.78 14.32 22.39
CA ARG A 29 6.61 14.29 23.61
C ARG A 29 7.94 15.00 23.48
N GLY A 30 8.30 15.47 22.30
CA GLY A 30 9.59 16.14 22.04
C GLY A 30 10.80 15.27 22.41
N ILE A 31 10.67 13.94 22.29
CA ILE A 31 11.72 13.01 22.65
C ILE A 31 12.92 13.25 21.73
N LYS A 32 14.09 13.54 22.30
CA LYS A 32 15.32 13.83 21.55
C LYS A 32 15.95 12.59 20.87
N SER A 33 15.34 11.43 20.99
CA SER A 33 15.81 10.19 20.36
C SER A 33 15.62 10.26 18.83
N ARG A 34 16.56 9.71 18.08
CA ARG A 34 16.57 9.74 16.60
C ARG A 34 15.96 8.50 15.95
N TRP A 35 15.67 7.46 16.71
CA TRP A 35 15.14 6.22 16.16
C TRP A 35 13.85 6.39 15.33
N PRO A 36 12.91 7.29 15.69
CA PRO A 36 11.69 7.47 14.89
C PRO A 36 11.94 8.07 13.51
N GLU A 37 13.08 8.76 13.31
CA GLU A 37 13.48 9.24 11.98
C GLU A 37 13.64 8.05 10.99
N PHE A 38 14.04 6.87 11.49
CA PHE A 38 14.24 5.66 10.68
C PHE A 38 12.94 4.89 10.42
N LEU A 39 11.84 5.23 11.08
CA LEU A 39 10.57 4.54 10.89
C LEU A 39 10.04 4.67 9.45
N VAL A 40 10.21 5.83 8.83
CA VAL A 40 9.80 6.04 7.43
C VAL A 40 10.57 5.09 6.51
N ALA A 41 11.90 5.01 6.68
CA ALA A 41 12.72 4.10 5.91
C ALA A 41 12.34 2.63 6.17
N GLY A 42 12.08 2.27 7.44
CA GLY A 42 11.61 0.95 7.84
C GLY A 42 10.25 0.61 7.23
N ALA A 43 9.30 1.53 7.23
CA ALA A 43 7.98 1.34 6.62
C ALA A 43 8.09 1.10 5.11
N LEU A 44 8.92 1.88 4.41
CA LEU A 44 9.20 1.68 2.98
C LEU A 44 9.87 0.33 2.70
N LEU A 45 10.79 -0.11 3.57
CA LEU A 45 11.43 -1.42 3.46
C LEU A 45 10.39 -2.53 3.54
N VAL A 46 9.57 -2.50 4.58
CA VAL A 46 8.54 -3.52 4.80
C VAL A 46 7.52 -3.52 3.67
N ALA A 47 7.01 -2.35 3.27
CA ALA A 47 6.07 -2.23 2.16
C ALA A 47 6.69 -2.71 0.83
N GLY A 48 7.95 -2.37 0.55
CA GLY A 48 8.64 -2.81 -0.66
C GLY A 48 8.84 -4.32 -0.72
N LEU A 49 9.28 -4.93 0.38
CA LEU A 49 9.40 -6.38 0.48
C LEU A 49 8.05 -7.07 0.29
N ALA A 50 7.02 -6.53 0.90
CA ALA A 50 5.70 -7.11 0.77
C ALA A 50 5.19 -7.13 -0.65
N LEU A 51 5.27 -6.01 -1.37
CA LEU A 51 4.85 -5.95 -2.76
C LEU A 51 5.65 -6.91 -3.66
N ILE A 52 6.94 -7.15 -3.36
CA ILE A 52 7.74 -8.13 -4.11
C ILE A 52 7.29 -9.56 -3.81
N PHE A 53 6.97 -9.85 -2.55
CA PHE A 53 6.54 -11.19 -2.14
C PHE A 53 5.04 -11.44 -2.29
N ASP A 54 4.24 -10.39 -2.48
CA ASP A 54 2.79 -10.48 -2.65
C ASP A 54 2.39 -11.53 -3.70
N PRO A 55 2.95 -11.53 -4.93
CA PRO A 55 2.67 -12.58 -5.89
C PRO A 55 2.99 -14.00 -5.42
N LEU A 56 4.05 -14.18 -4.61
CA LEU A 56 4.44 -15.49 -4.09
C LEU A 56 3.50 -15.95 -2.95
N LEU A 57 2.94 -15.02 -2.18
CA LEU A 57 2.03 -15.30 -1.07
C LEU A 57 0.66 -15.76 -1.55
N HIS A 58 0.25 -15.34 -2.74
CA HIS A 58 -1.03 -15.72 -3.36
C HIS A 58 -0.97 -17.04 -4.14
N GLY A 59 0.15 -17.78 -4.10
CA GLY A 59 0.29 -19.08 -4.74
C GLY A 59 0.17 -19.00 -6.26
N MET A 60 1.11 -18.32 -6.88
CA MET A 60 1.11 -18.01 -8.31
C MET A 60 1.23 -19.23 -9.21
N ALA A 61 0.08 -19.83 -9.52
CA ALA A 61 -0.18 -20.24 -10.88
C ALA A 61 -0.97 -19.10 -11.56
N ALA A 62 -0.34 -17.93 -11.71
CA ALA A 62 -1.05 -16.80 -12.27
C ALA A 62 -1.37 -17.09 -13.75
N PRO A 63 -2.65 -17.02 -14.15
CA PRO A 63 -3.00 -16.97 -15.55
C PRO A 63 -2.18 -15.86 -16.23
N LYS A 64 -1.90 -15.98 -17.52
CA LYS A 64 -1.10 -15.01 -18.30
C LYS A 64 -1.62 -13.57 -18.16
N ASP A 65 -2.88 -13.40 -17.79
CA ASP A 65 -3.56 -12.13 -17.62
C ASP A 65 -3.08 -11.31 -16.40
N TYR A 66 -2.42 -11.94 -15.41
CA TYR A 66 -1.88 -11.26 -14.22
C TYR A 66 -0.42 -10.81 -14.37
N ALA A 67 0.22 -11.05 -15.51
CA ALA A 67 1.63 -10.72 -15.69
C ALA A 67 1.91 -9.21 -15.55
N ALA A 68 1.00 -8.36 -16.02
CA ALA A 68 1.11 -6.90 -15.91
C ALA A 68 0.98 -6.44 -14.46
N GLU A 69 0.02 -6.97 -13.71
CA GLU A 69 -0.20 -6.68 -12.30
C GLU A 69 1.00 -7.11 -11.46
N THR A 70 1.50 -8.32 -11.67
CA THR A 70 2.72 -8.84 -11.03
C THR A 70 3.92 -7.94 -11.30
N ALA A 71 4.13 -7.53 -12.55
CA ALA A 71 5.21 -6.63 -12.91
C ALA A 71 5.08 -5.27 -12.23
N GLN A 72 3.87 -4.74 -12.08
CA GLN A 72 3.59 -3.50 -11.36
C GLN A 72 3.90 -3.64 -9.86
N HIS A 73 3.48 -4.72 -9.20
CA HIS A 73 3.79 -4.98 -7.79
C HIS A 73 5.30 -5.08 -7.56
N ILE A 74 6.01 -5.88 -8.35
CA ILE A 74 7.45 -6.02 -8.24
C ILE A 74 8.15 -4.68 -8.52
N GLY A 75 7.76 -3.97 -9.57
CA GLY A 75 8.32 -2.67 -9.93
C GLY A 75 8.12 -1.63 -8.82
N LEU A 76 6.92 -1.54 -8.27
CA LEU A 76 6.62 -0.65 -7.15
C LEU A 76 7.38 -1.07 -5.89
N GLY A 77 7.46 -2.37 -5.61
CA GLY A 77 8.24 -2.89 -4.48
C GLY A 77 9.72 -2.52 -4.57
N LEU A 78 10.35 -2.70 -5.74
CA LEU A 78 11.75 -2.29 -5.97
C LEU A 78 11.93 -0.77 -5.81
N LEU A 79 10.97 0.03 -6.28
CA LEU A 79 10.97 1.47 -6.12
C LEU A 79 10.93 1.88 -4.64
N LEU A 80 10.07 1.24 -3.84
CA LEU A 80 9.98 1.50 -2.40
C LEU A 80 11.26 1.05 -1.66
N LEU A 81 11.89 -0.07 -2.06
CA LEU A 81 13.18 -0.49 -1.51
C LEU A 81 14.29 0.52 -1.81
N ALA A 82 14.34 1.04 -3.02
CA ALA A 82 15.27 2.11 -3.37
C ALA A 82 15.04 3.37 -2.52
N GLY A 83 13.77 3.74 -2.29
CA GLY A 83 13.37 4.82 -1.41
C GLY A 83 13.78 4.59 0.04
N SER A 84 13.58 3.38 0.54
CA SER A 84 14.04 2.98 1.86
C SER A 84 15.55 3.17 2.02
N GLY A 85 16.33 2.66 1.05
CA GLY A 85 17.79 2.80 1.06
C GLY A 85 18.26 4.27 1.02
N ALA A 86 17.63 5.09 0.17
CA ALA A 86 17.92 6.52 0.08
C ALA A 86 17.62 7.24 1.40
N GLU A 87 16.48 6.91 2.02
CA GLU A 87 16.07 7.51 3.28
C GLU A 87 16.96 7.06 4.45
N PHE A 88 17.32 5.77 4.52
CA PHE A 88 18.31 5.27 5.49
C PHE A 88 19.64 6.01 5.35
N TYR A 89 20.14 6.16 4.13
CA TYR A 89 21.38 6.88 3.86
C TYR A 89 21.28 8.35 4.31
N ARG A 90 20.19 9.02 3.94
CA ARG A 90 19.91 10.41 4.33
C ARG A 90 19.96 10.58 5.84
N MET A 91 19.27 9.71 6.58
CA MET A 91 19.21 9.75 8.04
C MET A 91 20.54 9.40 8.71
N ALA A 92 21.19 8.33 8.26
CA ALA A 92 22.48 7.90 8.79
C ALA A 92 23.57 8.96 8.63
N LYS A 93 23.62 9.62 7.45
CA LYS A 93 24.60 10.67 7.14
C LYS A 93 24.16 12.07 7.55
N ARG A 94 23.02 12.23 8.23
CA ARG A 94 22.46 13.52 8.66
C ARG A 94 22.33 14.54 7.52
N ARG A 95 22.02 14.05 6.31
CA ARG A 95 21.89 14.91 5.14
C ARG A 95 20.58 15.71 5.24
N ARG A 96 20.68 17.01 5.05
CA ARG A 96 19.55 17.96 5.09
C ARG A 96 19.45 18.69 3.75
N GLY A 97 18.33 19.32 3.50
CA GLY A 97 18.07 20.08 2.29
C GLY A 97 17.20 19.33 1.29
N LEU A 98 16.59 20.11 0.40
CA LEU A 98 15.67 19.62 -0.61
C LEU A 98 16.28 18.52 -1.47
N VAL A 99 17.54 18.68 -1.88
CA VAL A 99 18.24 17.70 -2.75
C VAL A 99 18.24 16.29 -2.15
N TRP A 100 18.35 16.19 -0.83
CA TRP A 100 18.36 14.91 -0.13
C TRP A 100 16.96 14.34 0.15
N ARG A 101 15.92 15.15 0.02
CA ARG A 101 14.51 14.73 0.12
C ARG A 101 13.91 14.41 -1.24
N LEU A 102 14.47 14.94 -2.32
CA LEU A 102 13.99 14.69 -3.69
C LEU A 102 13.82 13.22 -4.01
N PRO A 103 14.78 12.32 -3.70
CA PRO A 103 14.62 10.90 -4.03
C PRO A 103 13.33 10.31 -3.46
N ILE A 104 13.06 10.50 -2.17
CA ILE A 104 11.84 9.95 -1.55
C ILE A 104 10.57 10.62 -2.10
N CYS A 105 10.60 11.93 -2.33
CA CYS A 105 9.45 12.61 -2.89
C CYS A 105 9.14 12.13 -4.32
N LEU A 106 10.15 11.92 -5.15
CA LEU A 106 9.98 11.39 -6.51
C LEU A 106 9.47 9.95 -6.49
N ILE A 107 9.93 9.14 -5.55
CA ILE A 107 9.46 7.77 -5.35
C ILE A 107 7.98 7.75 -4.95
N LEU A 108 7.58 8.60 -4.01
CA LEU A 108 6.18 8.74 -3.60
C LEU A 108 5.29 9.24 -4.74
N LEU A 109 5.78 10.17 -5.58
CA LEU A 109 5.08 10.61 -6.79
C LEU A 109 4.92 9.48 -7.80
N ALA A 110 5.97 8.70 -8.05
CA ALA A 110 5.91 7.56 -8.95
C ALA A 110 4.98 6.46 -8.42
N ALA A 111 5.02 6.18 -7.12
CA ALA A 111 4.10 5.26 -6.47
C ALA A 111 2.65 5.76 -6.58
N SER A 112 2.41 7.04 -6.31
CA SER A 112 1.09 7.65 -6.49
C SER A 112 0.57 7.46 -7.93
N ALA A 113 1.39 7.77 -8.94
CA ALA A 113 1.04 7.59 -10.35
C ALA A 113 0.73 6.12 -10.66
N ALA A 114 1.50 5.18 -10.11
CA ALA A 114 1.24 3.75 -10.27
C ALA A 114 -0.14 3.36 -9.71
N PHE A 115 -0.53 3.85 -8.53
CA PHE A 115 -1.85 3.58 -7.96
C PHE A 115 -3.00 4.20 -8.75
N PHE A 116 -2.80 5.35 -9.40
CA PHE A 116 -3.81 5.94 -10.29
C PHE A 116 -3.98 5.19 -11.61
N THR A 117 -2.93 4.52 -12.08
CA THR A 117 -2.90 3.81 -13.36
C THR A 117 -2.93 2.29 -13.23
N HIS A 118 -3.03 1.79 -11.97
CA HIS A 118 -3.02 0.36 -11.70
C HIS A 118 -4.18 -0.35 -12.41
N ALA A 119 -3.84 -1.29 -13.29
CA ALA A 119 -4.82 -2.13 -13.94
C ALA A 119 -5.39 -3.13 -12.92
N GLN A 120 -6.68 -3.11 -12.75
CA GLN A 120 -7.39 -4.03 -11.87
C GLN A 120 -7.91 -5.21 -12.70
N HIS A 121 -7.62 -6.42 -12.25
CA HIS A 121 -8.13 -7.66 -12.85
C HIS A 121 -8.90 -8.43 -11.78
N GLY A 122 -10.14 -8.73 -12.02
CA GLY A 122 -10.98 -9.53 -11.15
C GLY A 122 -12.43 -9.48 -11.61
N ALA A 123 -12.96 -10.62 -12.06
CA ALA A 123 -14.32 -10.70 -12.57
C ALA A 123 -15.41 -10.53 -11.50
N ASP A 124 -15.05 -10.76 -10.23
CA ASP A 124 -16.03 -10.96 -9.15
C ASP A 124 -16.07 -9.83 -8.11
N VAL A 125 -15.22 -8.79 -8.28
CA VAL A 125 -15.13 -7.68 -7.33
C VAL A 125 -15.78 -6.43 -7.92
N PRO A 126 -16.51 -5.64 -7.12
CA PRO A 126 -17.02 -4.35 -7.58
C PRO A 126 -15.84 -3.44 -7.99
N MET A 127 -15.53 -3.45 -9.27
CA MET A 127 -14.39 -2.73 -9.87
C MET A 127 -14.33 -1.27 -9.41
N LEU A 128 -15.50 -0.63 -9.20
CA LEU A 128 -15.57 0.75 -8.72
C LEU A 128 -14.96 0.93 -7.32
N VAL A 129 -15.19 -0.02 -6.40
CA VAL A 129 -14.68 0.04 -5.03
C VAL A 129 -13.16 -0.13 -5.05
N LEU A 130 -12.67 -1.11 -5.80
CA LEU A 130 -11.24 -1.39 -5.92
C LEU A 130 -10.48 -0.19 -6.49
N VAL A 131 -10.97 0.37 -7.59
CA VAL A 131 -10.39 1.57 -8.22
C VAL A 131 -10.43 2.77 -7.28
N ALA A 132 -11.53 2.97 -6.53
CA ALA A 132 -11.63 4.06 -5.57
C ALA A 132 -10.58 3.92 -4.46
N GLN A 133 -10.43 2.72 -3.87
CA GLN A 133 -9.45 2.47 -2.82
C GLN A 133 -8.02 2.75 -3.30
N HIS A 134 -7.62 2.26 -4.47
CA HIS A 134 -6.30 2.54 -5.04
C HIS A 134 -6.08 4.03 -5.31
N ARG A 135 -7.11 4.74 -5.78
CA ARG A 135 -7.03 6.20 -5.98
C ARG A 135 -6.87 6.95 -4.66
N PHE A 136 -7.51 6.52 -3.58
CA PHE A 136 -7.31 7.13 -2.25
C PHE A 136 -5.87 6.93 -1.77
N ILE A 137 -5.33 5.71 -1.84
CA ILE A 137 -3.93 5.43 -1.53
C ILE A 137 -3.01 6.32 -2.39
N GLY A 138 -3.26 6.40 -3.70
CA GLY A 138 -2.49 7.26 -4.61
C GLY A 138 -2.55 8.73 -4.22
N ALA A 139 -3.72 9.23 -3.83
CA ALA A 139 -3.89 10.61 -3.38
C ALA A 139 -3.13 10.90 -2.07
N THR A 140 -3.18 9.97 -1.11
CA THR A 140 -2.42 10.08 0.13
C THR A 140 -0.91 10.13 -0.13
N LEU A 141 -0.39 9.26 -0.99
CA LEU A 141 1.02 9.29 -1.40
C LEU A 141 1.40 10.59 -2.11
N LEU A 142 0.52 11.14 -2.95
CA LEU A 142 0.72 12.44 -3.60
C LEU A 142 0.86 13.57 -2.58
N VAL A 143 -0.05 13.62 -1.60
CA VAL A 143 0.00 14.62 -0.53
C VAL A 143 1.27 14.47 0.30
N MET A 144 1.71 13.24 0.60
CA MET A 144 2.98 12.98 1.29
C MET A 144 4.17 13.51 0.48
N ALA A 145 4.20 13.28 -0.83
CA ALA A 145 5.26 13.74 -1.71
C ALA A 145 5.33 15.27 -1.77
N ILE A 146 4.19 15.93 -2.00
CA ILE A 146 4.09 17.39 -2.04
C ILE A 146 4.47 17.99 -0.68
N GLY A 147 3.95 17.45 0.41
CA GLY A 147 4.30 17.87 1.77
C GLY A 147 5.81 17.76 2.05
N GLY A 148 6.43 16.67 1.57
CA GLY A 148 7.88 16.49 1.64
C GLY A 148 8.66 17.54 0.86
N LEU A 149 8.20 17.92 -0.33
CA LEU A 149 8.81 18.96 -1.16
C LEU A 149 8.68 20.36 -0.53
N LEU A 150 7.52 20.66 0.03
CA LEU A 150 7.22 21.96 0.64
C LEU A 150 7.79 22.13 2.05
N SER A 151 8.20 21.05 2.70
CA SER A 151 8.79 21.10 4.04
C SER A 151 10.08 21.93 4.04
N SER A 152 10.17 22.91 4.93
CA SER A 152 11.41 23.68 5.10
C SER A 152 12.35 23.00 6.09
N ASP A 153 13.66 23.00 5.81
CA ASP A 153 14.68 22.48 6.73
C ASP A 153 14.92 23.38 7.96
N LYS A 154 14.23 24.52 8.03
CA LYS A 154 14.47 25.55 9.05
C LYS A 154 13.99 25.14 10.45
N ARG A 155 13.23 24.06 10.60
CA ARG A 155 12.84 23.58 11.93
C ARG A 155 13.97 22.75 12.52
N GLU A 156 14.76 23.34 13.37
CA GLU A 156 15.60 22.65 14.34
C GLU A 156 14.68 22.03 15.40
N GLY A 157 14.24 20.81 15.20
CA GLY A 157 13.34 20.13 16.14
C GLY A 157 12.79 18.83 15.57
N ALA A 158 12.04 18.12 16.40
CA ALA A 158 11.34 16.91 15.98
C ALA A 158 10.47 17.19 14.74
N PRO A 159 10.36 16.24 13.80
CA PRO A 159 9.44 16.38 12.68
C PRO A 159 8.04 16.66 13.21
N GLY A 160 7.33 17.60 12.61
CA GLY A 160 5.95 17.91 13.00
C GLY A 160 5.05 16.66 12.83
N PRO A 161 3.81 16.71 13.33
CA PRO A 161 2.90 15.57 13.33
C PRO A 161 2.44 15.13 11.91
N ALA A 162 2.59 16.00 10.90
CA ALA A 162 2.05 15.77 9.57
C ALA A 162 2.51 14.46 8.91
N PRO A 163 3.80 14.06 8.91
CA PRO A 163 4.20 12.78 8.38
C PRO A 163 3.54 11.60 9.10
N GLY A 164 3.43 11.66 10.42
CA GLY A 164 2.75 10.64 11.22
C GLY A 164 1.28 10.54 10.90
N LEU A 165 0.58 11.66 10.73
CA LEU A 165 -0.85 11.69 10.38
C LEU A 165 -1.11 11.11 8.97
N LEU A 166 -0.28 11.45 8.00
CA LEU A 166 -0.41 10.92 6.64
C LEU A 166 -0.08 9.42 6.59
N THR A 167 0.91 8.96 7.36
CA THR A 167 1.20 7.52 7.49
C THR A 167 0.05 6.80 8.20
N LEU A 168 -0.59 7.43 9.20
CA LEU A 168 -1.78 6.89 9.86
C LEU A 168 -2.94 6.74 8.88
N LEU A 169 -3.20 7.78 8.08
CA LEU A 169 -4.23 7.74 7.06
C LEU A 169 -3.98 6.58 6.07
N LEU A 170 -2.78 6.45 5.55
CA LEU A 170 -2.40 5.36 4.65
C LEU A 170 -2.59 3.98 5.32
N GLY A 171 -2.22 3.85 6.60
CA GLY A 171 -2.43 2.62 7.35
C GLY A 171 -3.91 2.27 7.52
N LEU A 172 -4.77 3.28 7.77
CA LEU A 172 -6.22 3.10 7.86
C LEU A 172 -6.84 2.75 6.50
N GLU A 173 -6.38 3.36 5.41
CA GLU A 173 -6.81 3.01 4.04
C GLU A 173 -6.56 1.53 3.75
N LEU A 174 -5.38 1.01 4.13
CA LEU A 174 -5.04 -0.40 3.95
C LEU A 174 -5.82 -1.32 4.89
N LEU A 175 -6.12 -0.90 6.13
CA LEU A 175 -6.97 -1.68 7.04
C LEU A 175 -8.42 -1.76 6.58
N LEU A 176 -8.89 -0.75 5.86
CA LEU A 176 -10.24 -0.70 5.30
C LEU A 176 -10.30 -1.28 3.89
N TYR A 177 -9.17 -1.75 3.36
CA TYR A 177 -9.13 -2.38 2.05
C TYR A 177 -9.99 -3.64 2.01
N THR A 178 -10.84 -3.75 0.97
CA THR A 178 -11.72 -4.89 0.76
C THR A 178 -11.88 -5.19 -0.73
N GLU A 179 -11.93 -6.46 -1.05
CA GLU A 179 -12.19 -6.98 -2.40
C GLU A 179 -13.66 -7.41 -2.56
N GLY A 180 -14.57 -6.76 -1.87
CA GLY A 180 -16.01 -7.02 -1.97
C GLY A 180 -16.54 -8.05 -0.96
N ARG A 181 -15.71 -8.54 -0.05
CA ARG A 181 -16.17 -9.25 1.14
C ARG A 181 -16.57 -8.21 2.18
N SER A 182 -17.78 -8.29 2.72
CA SER A 182 -18.13 -7.40 3.82
C SER A 182 -17.18 -7.65 4.99
N LEU A 183 -16.73 -6.60 5.66
CA LEU A 183 -15.94 -6.67 6.91
C LEU A 183 -16.58 -7.56 7.97
N LEU A 184 -17.85 -7.89 7.84
CA LEU A 184 -18.66 -8.69 8.77
C LEU A 184 -18.91 -10.13 8.26
N GLY A 185 -18.18 -10.58 7.25
CA GLY A 185 -18.11 -12.01 6.89
C GLY A 185 -19.39 -12.61 6.31
N THR A 186 -20.35 -11.81 5.83
CA THR A 186 -21.45 -12.35 5.04
C THR A 186 -20.94 -12.63 3.63
N PRO A 187 -20.80 -13.90 3.21
CA PRO A 187 -20.49 -14.19 1.82
C PRO A 187 -21.63 -13.59 0.99
N HIS A 188 -21.32 -12.67 0.09
CA HIS A 188 -22.26 -12.31 -0.96
C HIS A 188 -22.59 -13.61 -1.69
N GLY A 189 -23.87 -13.92 -1.73
CA GLY A 189 -24.44 -15.20 -2.07
C GLY A 189 -23.70 -15.88 -3.19
N GLY A 190 -23.21 -17.08 -2.87
CA GLY A 190 -22.68 -17.96 -3.89
C GLY A 190 -23.63 -17.93 -5.06
N HIS A 191 -23.07 -17.82 -6.26
CA HIS A 191 -23.80 -18.06 -7.48
C HIS A 191 -24.64 -19.30 -7.24
N ALA A 192 -25.96 -19.11 -7.12
CA ALA A 192 -26.87 -20.22 -7.22
C ALA A 192 -26.45 -20.91 -8.52
N ALA A 193 -25.88 -22.10 -8.39
CA ALA A 193 -25.56 -22.94 -9.52
C ALA A 193 -26.80 -22.87 -10.41
N MET A 194 -26.68 -22.20 -11.56
CA MET A 194 -27.71 -22.28 -12.57
C MET A 194 -27.80 -23.78 -12.86
N ALA A 195 -28.86 -24.38 -12.34
CA ALA A 195 -29.22 -25.76 -12.70
C ALA A 195 -29.26 -25.76 -14.21
N GLU A 196 -28.31 -26.43 -14.82
CA GLU A 196 -28.40 -26.72 -16.25
C GLU A 196 -29.79 -27.21 -16.55
N PRO A 197 -30.53 -26.65 -17.50
CA PRO A 197 -31.81 -27.18 -17.91
C PRO A 197 -31.55 -28.60 -18.42
N THR A 198 -31.99 -29.58 -17.66
CA THR A 198 -31.99 -30.97 -18.08
C THR A 198 -32.69 -31.02 -19.42
N SER A 199 -31.90 -31.24 -20.48
CA SER A 199 -32.42 -31.47 -21.82
C SER A 199 -33.42 -32.64 -21.79
N PRO A 200 -34.66 -32.45 -22.25
CA PRO A 200 -35.60 -33.54 -22.31
C PRO A 200 -35.07 -34.62 -23.28
N ALA A 201 -34.93 -35.84 -22.75
CA ALA A 201 -34.55 -36.99 -23.53
C ALA A 201 -35.50 -37.11 -24.75
N ALA A 202 -34.91 -37.07 -25.94
CA ALA A 202 -35.62 -37.36 -27.16
C ALA A 202 -36.05 -38.83 -27.14
N GLU A 203 -37.33 -39.07 -26.88
CA GLU A 203 -37.97 -40.35 -27.13
C GLU A 203 -38.01 -40.60 -28.65
N HIS A 204 -37.13 -41.45 -29.13
CA HIS A 204 -37.23 -42.04 -30.47
C HIS A 204 -38.21 -43.24 -30.42
N ARG A 205 -39.32 -43.08 -31.09
CA ARG A 205 -40.10 -44.19 -31.66
C ARG A 205 -39.62 -44.43 -33.07
#